data_2261443c4d091ef9837c30f546cf126a
#
_entry.id   2261443c4d091ef9837c30f546cf126a
#
_cell.length_a   1.000
_cell.length_b   1.000
_cell.length_c   1.000
_cell.angle_alpha   90.00
_cell.angle_beta   90.00
_cell.angle_gamma   90.00
#
_symmetry.space_group_name_H-M   'P 1'
#
loop_
_entity.id
_entity.type
_entity.pdbx_description
1 polymer ?
#
loop_
_entity_poly.entity_id
_entity_poly.type
_entity_poly.pdbx_seq_one_letter_code
_entity_poly.pdbx_strand_id
1 'polypeptide(L)'
;MTASVFFSSDVANPDTYTKFYCDLQMYTTTMTQPDPELFMKQFLSEEAATKANKWQGRNITRWQNKEYDDNFKAGQAELDPIKRAAIFIKANDMVIANQVVIPVVARPSVQAMALKLKAAMSGWDNNTWDIQDWYKEA
;
A
#
# COMPACT_ATOMS: atom_id res chain seq x y z
N MET A 1 -3.66 6.71 -20.19
CA MET A 1 -3.10 5.33 -20.13
C MET A 1 -4.15 4.41 -19.54
N THR A 2 -4.29 3.18 -20.07
CA THR A 2 -5.24 2.20 -19.51
C THR A 2 -4.65 1.53 -18.26
N ALA A 3 -5.52 1.07 -17.35
CA ALA A 3 -5.06 0.40 -16.12
C ALA A 3 -4.24 -0.87 -16.41
N SER A 4 -4.56 -1.61 -17.46
CA SER A 4 -3.83 -2.81 -17.87
C SER A 4 -2.41 -2.55 -18.33
N VAL A 5 -2.13 -1.37 -18.90
CA VAL A 5 -0.77 -0.94 -19.26
C VAL A 5 -0.04 -0.42 -18.02
N PHE A 6 -0.69 0.46 -17.26
CA PHE A 6 -0.11 1.12 -16.10
C PHE A 6 0.27 0.13 -14.98
N PHE A 7 -0.58 -0.84 -14.69
CA PHE A 7 -0.34 -1.87 -13.66
C PHE A 7 0.22 -3.17 -14.25
N SER A 8 0.79 -3.14 -15.44
CA SER A 8 1.40 -4.31 -16.05
C SER A 8 2.62 -4.79 -15.25
N SER A 9 2.74 -6.09 -15.09
CA SER A 9 3.94 -6.75 -14.57
C SER A 9 4.99 -7.06 -15.65
N ASP A 10 4.71 -6.73 -16.92
CA ASP A 10 5.64 -6.94 -18.02
C ASP A 10 6.83 -6.00 -17.90
N VAL A 11 8.00 -6.57 -17.67
CA VAL A 11 9.28 -5.84 -17.54
C VAL A 11 9.64 -5.08 -18.81
N ALA A 12 9.18 -5.53 -19.98
CA ALA A 12 9.42 -4.87 -21.25
C ALA A 12 8.54 -3.63 -21.44
N ASN A 13 7.39 -3.54 -20.75
CA ASN A 13 6.51 -2.40 -20.85
C ASN A 13 7.16 -1.14 -20.27
N PRO A 14 7.46 -0.08 -21.07
CA PRO A 14 8.08 1.13 -20.57
C PRO A 14 7.17 1.97 -19.67
N ASP A 15 5.86 1.78 -19.77
CA ASP A 15 4.83 2.63 -19.16
C ASP A 15 4.26 2.08 -17.86
N THR A 16 4.85 1.02 -17.31
CA THR A 16 4.40 0.49 -16.01
C THR A 16 4.74 1.46 -14.87
N TYR A 17 3.84 1.59 -13.91
CA TYR A 17 3.97 2.53 -12.78
C TYR A 17 5.27 2.34 -11.97
N THR A 18 5.81 1.12 -11.92
CA THR A 18 7.04 0.82 -11.18
C THR A 18 8.29 1.49 -11.77
N LYS A 19 8.27 1.83 -13.05
CA LYS A 19 9.38 2.52 -13.70
C LYS A 19 9.45 4.00 -13.38
N PHE A 20 8.33 4.64 -13.16
CA PHE A 20 8.19 6.02 -12.71
C PHE A 20 9.22 6.95 -13.36
N TYR A 21 9.05 7.23 -14.67
CA TYR A 21 9.93 8.09 -15.46
C TYR A 21 9.47 9.55 -15.55
N CYS A 22 8.37 9.90 -14.89
CA CYS A 22 7.79 11.25 -14.86
C CYS A 22 8.06 11.93 -13.50
N ASP A 23 7.84 13.23 -13.44
CA ASP A 23 8.03 14.02 -12.22
C ASP A 23 6.97 13.70 -11.15
N LEU A 24 5.73 13.47 -11.60
CA LEU A 24 4.59 13.14 -10.75
C LEU A 24 3.79 11.99 -11.33
N GLN A 25 3.33 11.10 -10.48
CA GLN A 25 2.49 9.98 -10.86
C GLN A 25 1.35 9.83 -9.85
N MET A 26 0.13 9.69 -10.34
CA MET A 26 -1.05 9.55 -9.50
C MET A 26 -1.72 8.20 -9.71
N TYR A 27 -1.97 7.48 -8.62
CA TYR A 27 -2.74 6.25 -8.61
C TYR A 27 -3.30 5.99 -7.22
N THR A 28 -4.15 4.99 -7.08
CA THR A 28 -4.66 4.58 -5.77
C THR A 28 -3.90 3.37 -5.26
N THR A 29 -3.56 3.40 -3.98
CA THR A 29 -3.05 2.25 -3.24
C THR A 29 -3.89 2.06 -1.98
N THR A 30 -3.90 0.88 -1.42
CA THR A 30 -4.77 0.53 -0.30
C THR A 30 -3.97 -0.24 0.75
N MET A 31 -4.23 0.04 2.01
CA MET A 31 -3.84 -0.85 3.09
C MET A 31 -4.75 -2.10 3.03
N THR A 32 -4.14 -3.26 3.06
CA THR A 32 -4.86 -4.55 2.98
C THR A 32 -5.13 -5.15 4.35
N GLN A 33 -4.57 -4.55 5.41
CA GLN A 33 -4.72 -4.99 6.79
C GLN A 33 -4.60 -3.81 7.75
N PRO A 34 -5.13 -3.91 8.98
CA PRO A 34 -5.05 -2.84 9.99
C PRO A 34 -3.63 -2.47 10.42
N ASP A 35 -2.71 -3.45 10.42
CA ASP A 35 -1.30 -3.21 10.76
C ASP A 35 -0.61 -2.44 9.64
N PRO A 36 0.04 -1.29 9.93
CA PRO A 36 0.64 -0.43 8.92
C PRO A 36 1.95 -0.98 8.32
N GLU A 37 2.56 -2.00 8.91
CA GLU A 37 3.88 -2.49 8.53
C GLU A 37 3.96 -2.84 7.04
N LEU A 38 3.04 -3.65 6.55
CA LEU A 38 3.06 -4.08 5.15
C LEU A 38 2.91 -2.91 4.17
N PHE A 39 2.10 -1.92 4.53
CA PHE A 39 1.93 -0.71 3.73
C PHE A 39 3.19 0.17 3.77
N MET A 40 3.74 0.39 4.95
CA MET A 40 4.89 1.26 5.15
C MET A 40 6.19 0.65 4.60
N LYS A 41 6.27 -0.67 4.50
CA LYS A 41 7.40 -1.39 3.89
C LYS A 41 7.74 -0.87 2.49
N GLN A 42 6.75 -0.41 1.72
CA GLN A 42 6.96 0.09 0.37
C GLN A 42 7.89 1.31 0.26
N PHE A 43 8.21 1.97 1.37
CA PHE A 43 9.10 3.15 1.37
C PHE A 43 10.53 2.84 1.81
N LEU A 44 10.85 1.58 2.13
CA LEU A 44 12.21 1.19 2.48
C LEU A 44 13.18 1.39 1.31
N SER A 45 14.41 1.75 1.63
CA SER A 45 15.47 1.92 0.62
C SER A 45 15.75 0.62 -0.15
N GLU A 46 15.65 -0.53 0.51
CA GLU A 46 15.84 -1.85 -0.10
C GLU A 46 14.72 -2.24 -1.09
N GLU A 47 13.53 -1.63 -0.97
CA GLU A 47 12.39 -1.84 -1.86
C GLU A 47 12.45 -0.96 -3.13
N ALA A 48 13.53 -0.20 -3.34
CA ALA A 48 13.66 0.68 -4.51
C ALA A 48 13.52 -0.09 -5.83
N ALA A 49 12.56 0.31 -6.67
CA ALA A 49 12.35 -0.28 -7.98
C ALA A 49 13.43 0.20 -8.95
N THR A 50 14.33 -0.70 -9.37
CA THR A 50 15.48 -0.42 -10.21
C THR A 50 15.59 -1.41 -11.37
N LYS A 51 16.41 -1.08 -12.36
CA LYS A 51 16.71 -1.99 -13.45
C LYS A 51 17.36 -3.30 -12.97
N ALA A 52 18.16 -3.24 -11.91
CA ALA A 52 18.86 -4.40 -11.35
C ALA A 52 17.90 -5.44 -10.79
N ASN A 53 16.80 -5.03 -10.15
CA ASN A 53 15.75 -5.92 -9.65
C ASN A 53 14.56 -6.05 -10.61
N LYS A 54 14.75 -5.74 -11.90
CA LYS A 54 13.73 -5.81 -12.94
C LYS A 54 12.48 -4.99 -12.61
N TRP A 55 12.62 -3.88 -11.91
CA TRP A 55 11.56 -2.97 -11.48
C TRP A 55 10.53 -3.60 -10.52
N GLN A 56 10.91 -4.65 -9.79
CA GLN A 56 10.01 -5.37 -8.89
C GLN A 56 9.96 -4.81 -7.47
N GLY A 57 10.71 -3.75 -7.18
CA GLY A 57 10.63 -3.06 -5.90
C GLY A 57 9.32 -2.28 -5.74
N ARG A 58 8.86 -2.12 -4.50
CA ARG A 58 7.64 -1.35 -4.17
C ARG A 58 7.90 0.14 -4.02
N ASN A 59 9.14 0.54 -3.69
CA ASN A 59 9.57 1.93 -3.58
C ASN A 59 9.84 2.50 -4.98
N ILE A 60 8.77 2.91 -5.64
CA ILE A 60 8.83 3.42 -7.02
C ILE A 60 9.41 4.82 -7.12
N THR A 61 9.39 5.59 -6.05
CA THR A 61 10.02 6.91 -5.97
C THR A 61 11.53 6.83 -5.82
N ARG A 62 12.05 5.65 -5.44
CA ARG A 62 13.46 5.39 -5.13
C ARG A 62 14.01 6.28 -4.03
N TRP A 63 13.11 6.78 -3.17
CA TRP A 63 13.51 7.52 -1.98
C TRP A 63 14.37 6.65 -1.07
N GLN A 64 15.43 7.21 -0.55
CA GLN A 64 16.35 6.54 0.36
C GLN A 64 16.54 7.38 1.61
N ASN A 65 16.25 6.81 2.75
CA ASN A 65 16.41 7.46 4.03
C ASN A 65 16.77 6.44 5.12
N LYS A 66 18.03 6.49 5.55
CA LYS A 66 18.52 5.56 6.57
C LYS A 66 17.75 5.66 7.89
N GLU A 67 17.36 6.86 8.31
CA GLU A 67 16.60 7.04 9.55
C GLU A 67 15.22 6.37 9.44
N TYR A 68 14.59 6.45 8.26
CA TYR A 68 13.36 5.74 8.00
C TYR A 68 13.55 4.22 8.07
N ASP A 69 14.57 3.70 7.42
CA ASP A 69 14.87 2.26 7.40
C ASP A 69 15.13 1.73 8.81
N ASP A 70 15.92 2.46 9.61
CA ASP A 70 16.21 2.09 11.01
C ASP A 70 14.94 2.15 11.89
N ASN A 71 14.12 3.21 11.72
CA ASN A 71 12.85 3.37 12.44
C ASN A 71 11.86 2.25 12.07
N PHE A 72 11.76 1.90 10.80
CA PHE A 72 10.89 0.81 10.35
C PHE A 72 11.30 -0.53 10.98
N LYS A 73 12.60 -0.85 10.96
CA LYS A 73 13.14 -2.08 11.59
C LYS A 73 12.89 -2.12 13.10
N ALA A 74 12.99 -0.97 13.78
CA ALA A 74 12.62 -0.88 15.19
C ALA A 74 11.13 -1.19 15.41
N GLY A 75 10.24 -0.70 14.52
CA GLY A 75 8.81 -0.98 14.58
C GLY A 75 8.47 -2.45 14.33
N GLN A 76 9.23 -3.14 13.46
CA GLN A 76 9.06 -4.58 13.25
C GLN A 76 9.39 -5.42 14.50
N ALA A 77 10.38 -4.98 15.29
CA ALA A 77 10.83 -5.68 16.49
C ALA A 77 10.05 -5.30 17.76
N GLU A 78 9.28 -4.20 17.74
CA GLU A 78 8.55 -3.71 18.91
C GLU A 78 7.27 -4.51 19.13
N LEU A 79 7.13 -5.06 20.33
CA LEU A 79 5.98 -5.88 20.74
C LEU A 79 4.92 -5.09 21.51
N ASP A 80 5.30 -3.97 22.14
CA ASP A 80 4.35 -3.10 22.82
C ASP A 80 3.53 -2.33 21.76
N PRO A 81 2.20 -2.52 21.72
CA PRO A 81 1.38 -1.93 20.67
C PRO A 81 1.38 -0.40 20.69
N ILE A 82 1.54 0.22 21.84
CA ILE A 82 1.56 1.69 21.96
C ILE A 82 2.88 2.24 21.42
N LYS A 83 4.00 1.63 21.80
CA LYS A 83 5.33 2.03 21.28
C LYS A 83 5.43 1.77 19.78
N ARG A 84 4.94 0.60 19.33
CA ARG A 84 4.90 0.24 17.92
C ARG A 84 4.09 1.25 17.10
N ALA A 85 2.92 1.65 17.59
CA ALA A 85 2.11 2.68 16.94
C ALA A 85 2.87 4.01 16.82
N ALA A 86 3.54 4.45 17.88
CA ALA A 86 4.33 5.69 17.85
C ALA A 86 5.47 5.64 16.81
N ILE A 87 6.14 4.48 16.66
CA ILE A 87 7.19 4.28 15.67
C ILE A 87 6.62 4.39 14.24
N PHE A 88 5.48 3.77 13.95
CA PHE A 88 4.87 3.84 12.62
C PHE A 88 4.23 5.20 12.33
N ILE A 89 3.73 5.94 13.33
CA ILE A 89 3.32 7.34 13.18
C ILE A 89 4.54 8.17 12.76
N LYS A 90 5.68 8.04 13.45
CA LYS A 90 6.92 8.72 13.06
C LYS A 90 7.32 8.36 11.63
N ALA A 91 7.25 7.09 11.24
CA ALA A 91 7.54 6.65 9.87
C ALA A 91 6.65 7.35 8.84
N ASN A 92 5.33 7.45 9.12
CA ASN A 92 4.38 8.19 8.28
C ASN A 92 4.77 9.67 8.14
N ASP A 93 5.09 10.32 9.26
CA ASP A 93 5.45 11.74 9.26
C ASP A 93 6.73 11.99 8.43
N MET A 94 7.69 11.07 8.48
CA MET A 94 8.90 11.15 7.64
C MET A 94 8.58 11.08 6.16
N VAL A 95 7.68 10.17 5.72
CA VAL A 95 7.24 10.04 4.32
C VAL A 95 6.58 11.33 3.84
N ILE A 96 5.68 11.90 4.66
CA ILE A 96 4.95 13.13 4.32
C ILE A 96 5.87 14.35 4.33
N ALA A 97 6.72 14.50 5.34
CA ALA A 97 7.64 15.63 5.45
C ALA A 97 8.66 15.68 4.30
N ASN A 98 9.05 14.52 3.77
CA ASN A 98 9.94 14.42 2.61
C ASN A 98 9.19 14.42 1.26
N GLN A 99 7.88 14.61 1.26
CA GLN A 99 7.03 14.67 0.07
C GLN A 99 7.16 13.44 -0.86
N VAL A 100 7.48 12.29 -0.29
CA VAL A 100 7.58 11.03 -1.01
C VAL A 100 6.23 10.64 -1.61
N VAL A 101 5.16 10.96 -0.87
CA VAL A 101 3.76 10.80 -1.28
C VAL A 101 2.99 12.06 -0.91
N ILE A 102 2.09 12.48 -1.80
CA ILE A 102 1.13 13.57 -1.57
C ILE A 102 -0.26 12.94 -1.52
N PRO A 103 -0.85 12.73 -0.34
CA PRO A 103 -2.22 12.21 -0.24
C PRO A 103 -3.21 13.23 -0.81
N VAL A 104 -4.01 12.81 -1.78
CA VAL A 104 -4.97 13.70 -2.47
C VAL A 104 -6.39 13.43 -2.01
N VAL A 105 -6.80 12.16 -1.97
CA VAL A 105 -8.16 11.77 -1.60
C VAL A 105 -8.21 10.36 -1.01
N ALA A 106 -9.00 10.20 0.05
CA ALA A 106 -9.40 8.88 0.52
C ALA A 106 -10.64 8.44 -0.28
N ARG A 107 -10.46 7.46 -1.15
CA ARG A 107 -11.55 6.93 -1.98
C ARG A 107 -12.43 6.00 -1.16
N PRO A 108 -13.75 6.21 -1.11
CA PRO A 108 -14.65 5.27 -0.46
C PRO A 108 -14.67 3.93 -1.19
N SER A 109 -14.78 2.85 -0.43
CA SER A 109 -15.08 1.54 -0.99
C SER A 109 -16.57 1.45 -1.32
N VAL A 110 -16.88 1.15 -2.58
CA VAL A 110 -18.27 0.96 -3.04
C VAL A 110 -18.48 -0.51 -3.33
N GLN A 111 -19.50 -1.08 -2.72
CA GLN A 111 -19.84 -2.48 -2.88
C GLN A 111 -21.32 -2.62 -3.26
N ALA A 112 -21.62 -3.63 -4.07
CA ALA A 112 -22.98 -3.98 -4.44
C ALA A 112 -23.21 -5.47 -4.18
N MET A 113 -24.34 -5.80 -3.59
CA MET A 113 -24.73 -7.17 -3.33
C MET A 113 -26.21 -7.40 -3.66
N ALA A 114 -26.56 -8.65 -3.92
CA ALA A 114 -27.96 -9.02 -4.11
C ALA A 114 -28.76 -8.78 -2.81
N LEU A 115 -29.99 -8.28 -2.91
CA LEU A 115 -30.84 -7.92 -1.75
C LEU A 115 -31.03 -9.07 -0.75
N LYS A 116 -31.06 -10.28 -1.25
CA LYS A 116 -31.25 -11.49 -0.44
C LYS A 116 -29.96 -12.04 0.16
N LEU A 117 -28.79 -11.54 -0.23
CA LEU A 117 -27.52 -11.95 0.36
C LEU A 117 -27.30 -11.20 1.68
N LYS A 118 -27.07 -11.94 2.73
CA LYS A 118 -26.65 -11.41 4.04
C LYS A 118 -25.16 -11.65 4.19
N ALA A 119 -24.41 -10.56 4.21
CA ALA A 119 -22.97 -10.55 4.30
C ALA A 119 -22.53 -9.35 5.14
N ALA A 120 -21.54 -9.54 6.00
CA ALA A 120 -20.88 -8.43 6.67
C ALA A 120 -19.83 -7.81 5.74
N MET A 121 -19.77 -6.49 5.73
CA MET A 121 -18.82 -5.76 4.91
C MET A 121 -17.74 -5.17 5.80
N SER A 122 -16.48 -5.50 5.52
CA SER A 122 -15.34 -4.94 6.22
C SER A 122 -14.96 -3.56 5.68
N GLY A 123 -14.59 -2.64 6.57
CA GLY A 123 -13.97 -1.37 6.18
C GLY A 123 -12.50 -1.50 5.75
N TRP A 124 -11.87 -2.63 6.06
CA TRP A 124 -10.46 -2.90 5.78
C TRP A 124 -10.27 -3.86 4.62
N ASP A 125 -11.10 -4.87 4.55
CA ASP A 125 -11.02 -5.91 3.54
C ASP A 125 -12.29 -5.89 2.69
N ASN A 126 -12.12 -5.66 1.40
CA ASN A 126 -13.22 -5.63 0.42
C ASN A 126 -13.62 -7.01 -0.06
N ASN A 127 -12.99 -8.04 0.46
CA ASN A 127 -13.13 -9.40 0.01
C ASN A 127 -14.12 -10.19 0.88
N THR A 128 -13.95 -11.44 0.89
CA THR A 128 -14.82 -12.45 1.48
C THR A 128 -14.28 -12.94 2.83
N TRP A 129 -13.78 -12.03 3.68
CA TRP A 129 -13.09 -12.37 4.92
C TRP A 129 -13.92 -13.22 5.90
N ASP A 130 -15.25 -13.09 5.87
CA ASP A 130 -16.20 -13.84 6.70
C ASP A 130 -17.20 -14.63 5.86
N ILE A 131 -16.81 -15.06 4.65
CA ILE A 131 -17.70 -15.76 3.70
C ILE A 131 -18.37 -17.00 4.31
N GLN A 132 -17.78 -17.61 5.32
CA GLN A 132 -18.34 -18.74 6.04
C GLN A 132 -19.67 -18.41 6.74
N ASP A 133 -19.90 -17.12 7.05
CA ASP A 133 -21.10 -16.63 7.74
C ASP A 133 -22.14 -16.03 6.77
N TRP A 134 -21.79 -15.98 5.49
CA TRP A 134 -22.69 -15.44 4.48
C TRP A 134 -23.80 -16.43 4.14
N TYR A 135 -25.01 -15.92 4.01
CA TYR A 135 -26.16 -16.74 3.61
C TYR A 135 -27.13 -15.97 2.73
N LYS A 136 -27.97 -16.72 2.03
CA LYS A 136 -29.04 -16.17 1.20
C LYS A 136 -30.37 -16.42 1.86
N GLU A 137 -31.14 -15.37 2.06
CA GLU A 137 -32.52 -15.48 2.50
C GLU A 137 -33.40 -16.16 1.40
N ALA A 138 -34.35 -16.96 1.83
CA ALA A 138 -35.28 -17.64 0.95
C ALA A 138 -36.16 -16.68 0.14
#